data_f14a23778b2e9aea62ec817a7439fc43
#
_entry.id   f14a23778b2e9aea62ec817a7439fc43
#
_cell.length_a   1.000
_cell.length_b   1.000
_cell.length_c   1.000
_cell.angle_alpha   90.00
_cell.angle_beta   90.00
_cell.angle_gamma   90.00
#
_symmetry.space_group_name_H-M   'P 1'
#
loop_
_entity.id
_entity.type
_entity.pdbx_description
1 polymer ?
#
loop_
_entity_poly.entity_id
_entity_poly.type
_entity_poly.pdbx_seq_one_letter_code
_entity_poly.pdbx_strand_id
1 'polypeptide(L)'
;MNTTDLVKLLPAGYEDACYEKKAITRKRTITNPLDLLRLILFYLSGNKSLIDVSQFALMSGIGKISDVGFMKRFLKSKEWIIWLSQHILPNPVLHYKKPRWLESYQVLAVDASDIVEKGAVKKLWHLHYALDLFTLTCSQFKITEQSTGESLKNFSLTKGCLVIADRAYGTIKSIEHCLAAGSDFIIRIKNKPFHIYDENGRKIVLSDWLRTIGNTAAQWKVYIKNSEKKLVPVRICACKKTEAEIAAEKIRIRKMESRKQRKLSDDTVFTHNYMFVITSLPSEISAEQILSCYRLRWQVELVFKRLKSLLGLGSIP
;
A
#
# COMPACT_ATOMS: atom_id res chain seq x y z
N MET A 1 11.22 1.71 26.88
CA MET A 1 10.40 2.94 26.68
C MET A 1 9.72 3.26 28.00
N ASN A 2 9.95 4.46 28.52
CA ASN A 2 9.35 4.90 29.77
C ASN A 2 7.82 5.07 29.56
N THR A 3 7.01 4.78 30.58
CA THR A 3 5.53 4.91 30.52
C THR A 3 5.11 6.34 30.14
N THR A 4 5.84 7.35 30.62
CA THR A 4 5.60 8.76 30.31
C THR A 4 5.79 9.09 28.82
N ASP A 5 6.75 8.46 28.15
CA ASP A 5 7.00 8.68 26.72
C ASP A 5 5.95 7.99 25.86
N LEU A 6 5.45 6.84 26.30
CA LEU A 6 4.35 6.14 25.63
C LEU A 6 3.08 6.99 25.64
N VAL A 7 2.71 7.57 26.78
CA VAL A 7 1.52 8.40 26.93
C VAL A 7 1.52 9.60 25.98
N LYS A 8 2.68 10.24 25.76
CA LYS A 8 2.83 11.38 24.85
C LYS A 8 2.52 11.03 23.39
N LEU A 9 2.65 9.76 23.01
CA LEU A 9 2.38 9.28 21.65
C LEU A 9 0.92 8.84 21.43
N LEU A 10 0.15 8.69 22.53
CA LEU A 10 -1.23 8.21 22.43
C LEU A 10 -2.16 9.34 21.97
N PRO A 11 -3.12 9.01 21.11
CA PRO A 11 -4.12 9.98 20.67
C PRO A 11 -5.08 10.33 21.81
N ALA A 12 -5.61 11.55 21.79
CA ALA A 12 -6.67 11.95 22.72
C ALA A 12 -7.85 10.96 22.63
N GLY A 13 -8.45 10.63 23.75
CA GLY A 13 -9.59 9.70 23.82
C GLY A 13 -9.23 8.22 23.71
N TYR A 14 -7.95 7.83 23.76
CA TYR A 14 -7.53 6.42 23.67
C TYR A 14 -8.13 5.55 24.78
N GLU A 15 -8.40 6.13 25.96
CA GLU A 15 -9.02 5.42 27.08
C GLU A 15 -10.50 5.15 26.81
N ASP A 16 -11.25 6.16 26.37
CA ASP A 16 -12.66 6.03 26.04
C ASP A 16 -12.87 5.01 24.92
N ALA A 17 -12.05 5.12 23.86
CA ALA A 17 -12.04 4.15 22.76
C ALA A 17 -11.77 2.71 23.23
N CYS A 18 -10.93 2.51 24.26
CA CYS A 18 -10.68 1.18 24.85
C CYS A 18 -11.97 0.55 25.41
N TYR A 19 -12.78 1.35 26.09
CA TYR A 19 -14.04 0.88 26.65
C TYR A 19 -15.13 0.74 25.59
N GLU A 20 -15.29 1.70 24.70
CA GLU A 20 -16.24 1.68 23.58
C GLU A 20 -16.01 0.48 22.66
N LYS A 21 -14.75 0.19 22.31
CA LYS A 21 -14.35 -0.98 21.51
C LYS A 21 -14.34 -2.28 22.32
N LYS A 22 -14.77 -2.25 23.57
CA LYS A 22 -14.89 -3.42 24.45
C LYS A 22 -13.57 -4.18 24.70
N ALA A 23 -12.42 -3.52 24.54
CA ALA A 23 -11.13 -4.10 24.89
C ALA A 23 -11.05 -4.37 26.40
N ILE A 24 -11.62 -3.49 27.22
CA ILE A 24 -11.86 -3.70 28.65
C ILE A 24 -13.37 -3.66 28.92
N THR A 25 -13.97 -4.81 29.18
CA THR A 25 -15.40 -4.92 29.50
C THR A 25 -15.66 -5.09 31.02
N ARG A 26 -14.71 -5.68 31.75
CA ARG A 26 -14.78 -5.90 33.19
C ARG A 26 -13.48 -5.44 33.82
N LYS A 27 -13.59 -4.47 34.74
CA LYS A 27 -12.47 -3.92 35.51
C LYS A 27 -12.10 -4.86 36.67
N ARG A 28 -11.40 -5.95 36.38
CA ARG A 28 -10.87 -6.87 37.41
C ARG A 28 -9.38 -6.60 37.65
N THR A 29 -8.48 -7.39 37.07
CA THR A 29 -7.04 -7.23 37.23
C THR A 29 -6.51 -6.08 36.35
N ILE A 30 -6.95 -6.00 35.07
CA ILE A 30 -6.59 -4.90 34.17
C ILE A 30 -7.76 -3.90 34.21
N THR A 31 -7.54 -2.78 34.85
CA THR A 31 -8.54 -1.72 35.00
C THR A 31 -8.23 -0.49 34.17
N ASN A 32 -6.96 -0.32 33.78
CA ASN A 32 -6.45 0.83 33.06
C ASN A 32 -6.10 0.45 31.61
N PRO A 33 -6.59 1.20 30.59
CA PRO A 33 -6.22 1.01 29.20
C PRO A 33 -4.73 1.04 28.92
N LEU A 34 -3.97 1.92 29.58
CA LEU A 34 -2.54 2.01 29.44
C LEU A 34 -1.83 0.72 29.88
N ASP A 35 -2.26 0.10 30.97
CA ASP A 35 -1.70 -1.17 31.44
C ASP A 35 -1.99 -2.31 30.45
N LEU A 36 -3.20 -2.35 29.87
CA LEU A 36 -3.50 -3.28 28.79
C LEU A 36 -2.59 -3.08 27.60
N LEU A 37 -2.37 -1.84 27.19
CA LEU A 37 -1.48 -1.52 26.09
C LEU A 37 -0.03 -1.92 26.38
N ARG A 38 0.46 -1.68 27.60
CA ARG A 38 1.81 -2.11 28.03
C ARG A 38 1.99 -3.63 27.93
N LEU A 39 1.01 -4.40 28.36
CA LEU A 39 1.04 -5.86 28.23
C LEU A 39 1.05 -6.31 26.77
N ILE A 40 0.22 -5.69 25.94
CA ILE A 40 0.17 -5.97 24.49
C ILE A 40 1.51 -5.64 23.83
N LEU A 41 2.07 -4.46 24.07
CA LEU A 41 3.36 -4.07 23.52
C LEU A 41 4.50 -4.96 24.02
N PHE A 42 4.48 -5.36 25.30
CA PHE A 42 5.44 -6.32 25.82
C PHE A 42 5.35 -7.66 25.10
N TYR A 43 4.15 -8.19 24.90
CA TYR A 43 3.93 -9.44 24.14
C TYR A 43 4.44 -9.34 22.70
N LEU A 44 4.18 -8.21 22.04
CA LEU A 44 4.57 -7.96 20.65
C LEU A 44 6.04 -7.57 20.48
N SER A 45 6.76 -7.18 21.56
CA SER A 45 8.14 -6.69 21.50
C SER A 45 9.21 -7.77 21.23
N GLY A 46 8.82 -8.95 20.81
CA GLY A 46 9.68 -10.05 20.37
C GLY A 46 9.60 -11.27 21.28
N ASN A 47 9.61 -12.43 20.73
CA ASN A 47 9.66 -13.81 21.27
C ASN A 47 9.21 -14.01 22.74
N LYS A 48 8.19 -13.27 23.20
CA LYS A 48 7.64 -13.38 24.56
C LYS A 48 6.52 -14.41 24.58
N SER A 49 6.56 -15.30 25.54
CA SER A 49 5.46 -16.24 25.78
C SER A 49 4.33 -15.58 26.57
N LEU A 50 3.15 -16.19 26.60
CA LEU A 50 2.04 -15.72 27.42
C LEU A 50 2.38 -15.78 28.92
N ILE A 51 3.25 -16.71 29.33
CA ILE A 51 3.77 -16.85 30.71
C ILE A 51 4.65 -15.63 31.03
N ASP A 52 5.52 -15.20 30.11
CA ASP A 52 6.34 -14.00 30.31
C ASP A 52 5.48 -12.75 30.52
N VAL A 53 4.36 -12.63 29.80
CA VAL A 53 3.42 -11.53 29.98
C VAL A 53 2.77 -11.57 31.37
N SER A 54 2.40 -12.75 31.84
CA SER A 54 1.82 -12.93 33.18
C SER A 54 2.81 -12.54 34.30
N GLN A 55 4.08 -12.90 34.11
CA GLN A 55 5.16 -12.50 35.03
C GLN A 55 5.42 -11.00 34.97
N PHE A 56 5.49 -10.43 33.76
CA PHE A 56 5.66 -8.98 33.55
C PHE A 56 4.51 -8.20 34.21
N ALA A 57 3.26 -8.66 34.09
CA ALA A 57 2.10 -8.03 34.73
C ALA A 57 2.25 -7.95 36.24
N LEU A 58 2.71 -9.05 36.86
CA LEU A 58 2.93 -9.13 38.32
C LEU A 58 4.09 -8.20 38.74
N MET A 59 5.22 -8.29 38.07
CA MET A 59 6.42 -7.51 38.39
C MET A 59 6.25 -6.00 38.14
N SER A 60 5.40 -5.61 37.17
CA SER A 60 5.09 -4.21 36.88
C SER A 60 3.98 -3.62 37.77
N GLY A 61 3.47 -4.35 38.73
CA GLY A 61 2.42 -3.88 39.63
C GLY A 61 1.02 -3.79 39.01
N ILE A 62 0.86 -4.32 37.76
CA ILE A 62 -0.46 -4.32 37.08
C ILE A 62 -1.42 -5.29 37.76
N GLY A 63 -0.90 -6.44 38.21
CA GLY A 63 -1.65 -7.43 38.96
C GLY A 63 -1.50 -8.86 38.42
N LYS A 64 -2.10 -9.82 39.09
CA LYS A 64 -2.05 -11.25 38.73
C LYS A 64 -3.04 -11.54 37.60
N ILE A 65 -2.52 -11.79 36.38
CA ILE A 65 -3.32 -12.25 35.23
C ILE A 65 -2.76 -13.60 34.75
N SER A 66 -3.64 -14.54 34.39
CA SER A 66 -3.21 -15.80 33.80
C SER A 66 -2.91 -15.60 32.30
N ASP A 67 -2.09 -16.49 31.72
CA ASP A 67 -1.79 -16.58 30.31
C ASP A 67 -3.04 -16.61 29.42
N VAL A 68 -3.99 -17.53 29.74
CA VAL A 68 -5.31 -17.63 29.09
C VAL A 68 -6.12 -16.35 29.27
N GLY A 69 -6.08 -15.75 30.48
CA GLY A 69 -6.75 -14.49 30.77
C GLY A 69 -6.24 -13.33 29.92
N PHE A 70 -4.93 -13.22 29.78
CA PHE A 70 -4.31 -12.23 28.88
C PHE A 70 -4.68 -12.51 27.41
N MET A 71 -4.55 -13.76 26.93
CA MET A 71 -4.87 -14.09 25.53
C MET A 71 -6.31 -13.73 25.16
N LYS A 72 -7.27 -14.06 26.02
CA LYS A 72 -8.67 -13.65 25.81
C LYS A 72 -8.84 -12.13 25.74
N ARG A 73 -8.08 -11.39 26.52
CA ARG A 73 -8.10 -9.93 26.54
C ARG A 73 -7.44 -9.36 25.28
N PHE A 74 -6.31 -9.91 24.90
CA PHE A 74 -5.60 -9.54 23.66
C PHE A 74 -6.48 -9.69 22.42
N LEU A 75 -7.16 -10.83 22.27
CA LEU A 75 -8.08 -11.05 21.14
C LEU A 75 -9.24 -10.04 21.13
N LYS A 76 -9.78 -9.66 22.28
CA LYS A 76 -10.83 -8.64 22.38
C LYS A 76 -10.34 -7.22 22.11
N SER A 77 -9.04 -6.98 22.17
CA SER A 77 -8.45 -5.65 21.94
C SER A 77 -8.28 -5.31 20.45
N LYS A 78 -8.62 -6.21 19.54
CA LYS A 78 -8.41 -6.04 18.09
C LYS A 78 -8.92 -4.69 17.57
N GLU A 79 -10.19 -4.38 17.81
CA GLU A 79 -10.81 -3.15 17.30
C GLU A 79 -10.22 -1.88 17.94
N TRP A 80 -9.81 -1.97 19.20
CA TRP A 80 -9.12 -0.87 19.87
C TRP A 80 -7.71 -0.65 19.33
N ILE A 81 -6.95 -1.71 19.06
CA ILE A 81 -5.62 -1.63 18.45
C ILE A 81 -5.70 -1.03 17.05
N ILE A 82 -6.70 -1.43 16.25
CA ILE A 82 -6.95 -0.85 14.92
C ILE A 82 -7.23 0.66 15.07
N TRP A 83 -8.11 1.03 15.99
CA TRP A 83 -8.42 2.44 16.27
C TRP A 83 -7.16 3.22 16.68
N LEU A 84 -6.37 2.70 17.62
CA LEU A 84 -5.10 3.32 18.03
C LEU A 84 -4.17 3.52 16.83
N SER A 85 -3.98 2.49 16.02
CA SER A 85 -3.11 2.56 14.84
C SER A 85 -3.55 3.66 13.87
N GLN A 86 -4.86 3.82 13.67
CA GLN A 86 -5.43 4.85 12.79
C GLN A 86 -5.26 6.27 13.34
N HIS A 87 -5.21 6.45 14.66
CA HIS A 87 -5.18 7.77 15.31
C HIS A 87 -3.77 8.18 15.80
N ILE A 88 -2.84 7.24 15.98
CA ILE A 88 -1.43 7.55 16.26
C ILE A 88 -0.73 8.11 15.01
N LEU A 89 -1.12 7.61 13.82
CA LEU A 89 -0.45 7.91 12.56
C LEU A 89 -0.73 9.29 11.93
N PRO A 90 -1.81 10.03 12.23
CA PRO A 90 -2.12 11.29 11.52
C PRO A 90 -1.36 12.53 11.96
N ASN A 91 -0.43 12.46 12.91
CA ASN A 91 0.42 13.61 13.23
C ASN A 91 1.66 13.62 12.33
N PRO A 92 1.62 14.28 11.14
CA PRO A 92 2.75 14.31 10.25
C PRO A 92 3.87 15.15 10.88
N VAL A 93 4.97 14.51 11.23
CA VAL A 93 6.19 15.18 11.69
C VAL A 93 6.87 15.92 10.52
N LEU A 94 6.55 15.52 9.28
CA LEU A 94 7.15 16.06 8.07
C LEU A 94 6.06 16.43 7.05
N HIS A 95 6.14 17.65 6.52
CA HIS A 95 5.33 18.08 5.38
C HIS A 95 6.28 18.44 4.24
N TYR A 96 6.22 17.67 3.16
CA TYR A 96 6.93 18.01 1.94
C TYR A 96 6.09 18.97 1.09
N LYS A 97 6.73 20.00 0.54
CA LYS A 97 6.06 20.95 -0.34
C LYS A 97 5.52 20.24 -1.58
N LYS A 98 4.22 20.31 -1.78
CA LYS A 98 3.57 19.80 -2.98
C LYS A 98 3.83 20.71 -4.17
N PRO A 99 4.05 20.17 -5.38
CA PRO A 99 3.92 20.94 -6.61
C PRO A 99 2.50 21.51 -6.72
N ARG A 100 2.36 22.70 -7.32
CA ARG A 100 1.06 23.40 -7.46
C ARG A 100 -0.07 22.51 -7.98
N TRP A 101 0.20 21.70 -8.99
CA TRP A 101 -0.81 20.83 -9.60
C TRP A 101 -1.28 19.67 -8.69
N LEU A 102 -0.58 19.41 -7.58
CA LEU A 102 -0.94 18.40 -6.57
C LEU A 102 -1.58 19.00 -5.30
N GLU A 103 -1.65 20.34 -5.18
CA GLU A 103 -2.09 20.96 -3.92
C GLU A 103 -3.50 20.52 -3.49
N SER A 104 -4.41 20.33 -4.45
CA SER A 104 -5.78 19.87 -4.19
C SER A 104 -5.91 18.35 -3.95
N TYR A 105 -4.84 17.58 -4.14
CA TYR A 105 -4.88 16.13 -4.03
C TYR A 105 -4.27 15.62 -2.72
N GLN A 106 -4.90 14.62 -2.13
CA GLN A 106 -4.22 13.68 -1.26
C GLN A 106 -3.55 12.62 -2.13
N VAL A 107 -2.23 12.54 -2.15
CA VAL A 107 -1.48 11.66 -3.05
C VAL A 107 -1.10 10.38 -2.31
N LEU A 108 -1.71 9.27 -2.69
CA LEU A 108 -1.57 7.97 -2.03
C LEU A 108 -0.77 7.00 -2.90
N ALA A 109 0.41 6.59 -2.43
CA ALA A 109 1.10 5.44 -2.99
C ALA A 109 0.58 4.17 -2.33
N VAL A 110 0.05 3.25 -3.12
CA VAL A 110 -0.50 1.98 -2.63
C VAL A 110 0.35 0.80 -3.07
N ASP A 111 0.47 -0.16 -2.16
CA ASP A 111 1.17 -1.42 -2.41
C ASP A 111 0.69 -2.49 -1.42
N ALA A 112 1.05 -3.76 -1.65
CA ALA A 112 0.78 -4.84 -0.73
C ALA A 112 2.03 -5.68 -0.46
N SER A 113 2.06 -6.29 0.69
CA SER A 113 3.16 -7.17 1.07
C SER A 113 2.66 -8.39 1.81
N ASP A 114 3.26 -9.53 1.48
CA ASP A 114 3.01 -10.78 2.19
C ASP A 114 3.55 -10.71 3.62
N ILE A 115 2.78 -11.25 4.54
CA ILE A 115 3.17 -11.52 5.92
C ILE A 115 3.20 -13.04 6.10
N VAL A 116 4.28 -13.53 6.71
CA VAL A 116 4.50 -14.94 7.00
C VAL A 116 4.57 -15.11 8.53
N GLU A 117 3.86 -16.08 9.05
CA GLU A 117 4.01 -16.49 10.45
C GLU A 117 5.21 -17.42 10.60
N LYS A 118 5.89 -17.34 11.74
CA LYS A 118 7.04 -18.21 12.03
C LYS A 118 6.60 -19.67 12.06
N GLY A 119 7.29 -20.51 11.27
CA GLY A 119 6.94 -21.93 11.13
C GLY A 119 5.84 -22.24 10.11
N ALA A 120 5.19 -21.24 9.52
CA ALA A 120 4.21 -21.47 8.47
C ALA A 120 4.90 -21.88 7.14
N VAL A 121 4.39 -22.93 6.52
CA VAL A 121 4.87 -23.41 5.21
C VAL A 121 4.40 -22.48 4.07
N LYS A 122 3.35 -21.71 4.29
CA LYS A 122 2.73 -20.80 3.30
C LYS A 122 2.60 -19.40 3.85
N LYS A 123 2.57 -18.41 2.94
CA LYS A 123 2.17 -17.05 3.25
C LYS A 123 0.68 -17.08 3.64
N LEU A 124 0.34 -16.44 4.74
CA LEU A 124 -1.03 -16.48 5.27
C LEU A 124 -1.78 -15.18 5.05
N TRP A 125 -1.07 -14.05 5.10
CA TRP A 125 -1.71 -12.74 5.13
C TRP A 125 -1.10 -11.79 4.09
N HIS A 126 -1.93 -10.88 3.59
CA HIS A 126 -1.52 -9.71 2.82
C HIS A 126 -1.77 -8.44 3.64
N LEU A 127 -0.75 -7.61 3.79
CA LEU A 127 -0.89 -6.23 4.26
C LEU A 127 -1.03 -5.31 3.04
N HIS A 128 -2.22 -4.76 2.84
CA HIS A 128 -2.47 -3.66 1.91
C HIS A 128 -2.20 -2.34 2.63
N TYR A 129 -1.42 -1.46 2.03
CA TYR A 129 -0.95 -0.23 2.67
C TYR A 129 -1.02 0.95 1.71
N ALA A 130 -1.56 2.07 2.18
CA ALA A 130 -1.58 3.34 1.48
C ALA A 130 -0.73 4.37 2.25
N LEU A 131 0.33 4.83 1.60
CA LEU A 131 1.23 5.86 2.09
C LEU A 131 0.80 7.21 1.51
N ASP A 132 0.53 8.21 2.35
CA ASP A 132 0.47 9.60 1.89
C ASP A 132 1.88 10.08 1.60
N LEU A 133 2.14 10.45 0.33
CA LEU A 133 3.48 10.74 -0.16
C LEU A 133 4.08 12.06 0.34
N PHE A 134 3.24 13.00 0.78
CA PHE A 134 3.72 14.32 1.18
C PHE A 134 3.77 14.52 2.69
N THR A 135 3.14 13.65 3.45
CA THR A 135 3.27 13.58 4.90
C THR A 135 4.09 12.37 5.36
N LEU A 136 4.33 11.41 4.47
CA LEU A 136 4.96 10.10 4.73
C LEU A 136 4.27 9.31 5.86
N THR A 137 2.98 9.53 6.03
CA THR A 137 2.15 8.82 7.02
C THR A 137 1.35 7.70 6.41
N CYS A 138 1.01 6.69 7.21
CA CYS A 138 0.05 5.68 6.81
C CYS A 138 -1.34 6.32 6.71
N SER A 139 -1.90 6.38 5.51
CA SER A 139 -3.27 6.83 5.31
C SER A 139 -4.27 5.73 5.60
N GLN A 140 -4.00 4.53 5.09
CA GLN A 140 -4.85 3.37 5.28
C GLN A 140 -4.01 2.09 5.30
N PHE A 141 -4.45 1.10 6.06
CA PHE A 141 -3.96 -0.26 5.94
C PHE A 141 -5.09 -1.27 6.15
N LYS A 142 -4.93 -2.44 5.55
CA LYS A 142 -5.86 -3.56 5.67
C LYS A 142 -5.08 -4.88 5.62
N ILE A 143 -5.36 -5.77 6.54
CA ILE A 143 -4.83 -7.13 6.52
C ILE A 143 -5.92 -8.05 5.99
N THR A 144 -5.58 -8.87 5.01
CA THR A 144 -6.47 -9.85 4.41
C THR A 144 -5.79 -11.20 4.31
N GLU A 145 -6.57 -12.24 4.08
CA GLU A 145 -6.02 -13.55 3.71
C GLU A 145 -5.31 -13.48 2.35
N GLN A 146 -4.39 -14.39 2.10
CA GLN A 146 -3.62 -14.47 0.87
C GLN A 146 -4.50 -14.61 -0.39
N SER A 147 -5.68 -15.21 -0.26
CA SER A 147 -6.66 -15.35 -1.35
C SER A 147 -7.17 -14.01 -1.88
N THR A 148 -7.09 -12.95 -1.08
CA THR A 148 -7.45 -11.58 -1.47
C THR A 148 -6.32 -10.97 -2.29
N GLY A 149 -6.50 -10.88 -3.60
CA GLY A 149 -5.51 -10.30 -4.51
C GLY A 149 -5.31 -8.80 -4.32
N GLU A 150 -4.22 -8.29 -4.90
CA GLU A 150 -3.91 -6.87 -4.98
C GLU A 150 -4.96 -6.15 -5.85
N SER A 151 -5.75 -5.29 -5.23
CA SER A 151 -6.81 -4.53 -5.88
C SER A 151 -7.02 -3.20 -5.18
N LEU A 152 -7.31 -2.14 -5.94
CA LEU A 152 -7.67 -0.84 -5.37
C LEU A 152 -8.97 -0.88 -4.57
N LYS A 153 -9.80 -1.90 -4.74
CA LYS A 153 -10.99 -2.15 -3.90
C LYS A 153 -10.68 -2.41 -2.43
N ASN A 154 -9.42 -2.70 -2.11
CA ASN A 154 -8.98 -2.85 -0.73
C ASN A 154 -8.80 -1.52 0.00
N PHE A 155 -8.89 -0.39 -0.72
CA PHE A 155 -8.73 0.96 -0.18
C PHE A 155 -10.02 1.76 -0.33
N SER A 156 -10.32 2.58 0.69
CA SER A 156 -11.42 3.54 0.65
C SER A 156 -10.92 4.80 -0.06
N LEU A 157 -11.43 5.04 -1.26
CA LEU A 157 -11.06 6.18 -2.09
C LEU A 157 -12.19 7.22 -2.09
N THR A 158 -11.82 8.49 -2.19
CA THR A 158 -12.77 9.62 -2.22
C THR A 158 -12.32 10.64 -3.25
N LYS A 159 -13.23 11.55 -3.60
CA LYS A 159 -12.90 12.72 -4.42
C LYS A 159 -11.73 13.51 -3.79
N GLY A 160 -10.77 13.91 -4.63
CA GLY A 160 -9.54 14.58 -4.19
C GLY A 160 -8.40 13.64 -3.81
N CYS A 161 -8.58 12.31 -3.85
CA CYS A 161 -7.48 11.37 -3.81
C CYS A 161 -6.84 11.21 -5.20
N LEU A 162 -5.51 11.15 -5.25
CA LEU A 162 -4.73 10.71 -6.40
C LEU A 162 -3.99 9.44 -6.01
N VAL A 163 -4.37 8.31 -6.60
CA VAL A 163 -3.78 7.00 -6.29
C VAL A 163 -2.63 6.70 -7.24
N ILE A 164 -1.47 6.34 -6.69
CA ILE A 164 -0.31 5.89 -7.46
C ILE A 164 -0.07 4.41 -7.16
N ALA A 165 -0.13 3.57 -8.20
CA ALA A 165 -0.04 2.13 -8.02
C ALA A 165 0.82 1.45 -9.10
N ASP A 166 1.32 0.26 -8.77
CA ASP A 166 2.13 -0.55 -9.68
C ASP A 166 1.27 -1.36 -10.67
N ARG A 167 1.94 -2.23 -11.45
CA ARG A 167 1.31 -3.07 -12.48
C ARG A 167 0.33 -4.11 -11.95
N ALA A 168 0.40 -4.49 -10.69
CA ALA A 168 -0.51 -5.45 -10.11
C ALA A 168 -1.92 -4.86 -10.00
N TYR A 169 -1.99 -3.57 -9.71
CA TYR A 169 -3.24 -2.80 -9.65
C TYR A 169 -3.77 -2.35 -11.01
N GLY A 170 -3.00 -2.52 -12.11
CA GLY A 170 -3.36 -2.09 -13.46
C GLY A 170 -4.46 -2.97 -14.09
N THR A 171 -5.64 -2.97 -13.50
CA THR A 171 -6.82 -3.71 -13.96
C THR A 171 -8.00 -2.78 -14.22
N ILE A 172 -8.90 -3.16 -15.11
CA ILE A 172 -10.13 -2.40 -15.39
C ILE A 172 -10.93 -2.17 -14.11
N LYS A 173 -11.09 -3.21 -13.27
CA LYS A 173 -11.82 -3.12 -11.99
C LYS A 173 -11.21 -2.11 -11.02
N SER A 174 -9.89 -1.96 -11.01
CA SER A 174 -9.20 -0.95 -10.19
C SER A 174 -9.46 0.46 -10.71
N ILE A 175 -9.42 0.66 -12.03
CA ILE A 175 -9.71 1.95 -12.66
C ILE A 175 -11.17 2.36 -12.41
N GLU A 176 -12.11 1.43 -12.61
CA GLU A 176 -13.53 1.67 -12.31
C GLU A 176 -13.76 2.07 -10.86
N HIS A 177 -13.06 1.44 -9.93
CA HIS A 177 -13.15 1.78 -8.50
C HIS A 177 -12.69 3.21 -8.22
N CYS A 178 -11.58 3.66 -8.83
CA CYS A 178 -11.12 5.04 -8.72
C CYS A 178 -12.16 6.01 -9.30
N LEU A 179 -12.62 5.76 -10.51
CA LEU A 179 -13.57 6.64 -11.20
C LEU A 179 -14.91 6.74 -10.46
N ALA A 180 -15.42 5.61 -9.95
CA ALA A 180 -16.66 5.57 -9.16
C ALA A 180 -16.54 6.36 -7.85
N ALA A 181 -15.35 6.40 -7.26
CA ALA A 181 -15.05 7.19 -6.07
C ALA A 181 -14.78 8.68 -6.36
N GLY A 182 -14.73 9.07 -7.64
CA GLY A 182 -14.33 10.43 -8.04
C GLY A 182 -12.86 10.74 -7.73
N SER A 183 -12.03 9.72 -7.60
CA SER A 183 -10.59 9.83 -7.39
C SER A 183 -9.83 9.71 -8.71
N ASP A 184 -8.67 10.37 -8.78
CA ASP A 184 -7.75 10.25 -9.89
C ASP A 184 -6.69 9.17 -9.65
N PHE A 185 -6.05 8.73 -10.70
CA PHE A 185 -5.03 7.68 -10.62
C PHE A 185 -3.85 7.89 -11.56
N ILE A 186 -2.70 7.35 -11.18
CA ILE A 186 -1.51 7.12 -12.01
C ILE A 186 -1.10 5.66 -11.78
N ILE A 187 -1.39 4.78 -12.72
CA ILE A 187 -1.18 3.35 -12.56
C ILE A 187 -0.25 2.84 -13.67
N ARG A 188 0.77 2.09 -13.30
CA ARG A 188 1.56 1.35 -14.29
C ARG A 188 0.73 0.19 -14.84
N ILE A 189 0.77 -0.02 -16.14
CA ILE A 189 0.05 -1.12 -16.79
C ILE A 189 1.01 -2.14 -17.40
N LYS A 190 0.51 -3.35 -17.63
CA LYS A 190 1.18 -4.38 -18.44
C LYS A 190 0.81 -4.17 -19.91
N ASN A 191 1.75 -4.42 -20.82
CA ASN A 191 1.45 -4.38 -22.24
C ASN A 191 0.35 -5.39 -22.64
N LYS A 192 0.38 -6.57 -22.02
CA LYS A 192 -0.65 -7.61 -22.19
C LYS A 192 -1.02 -8.12 -20.79
N PRO A 193 -2.28 -8.35 -20.47
CA PRO A 193 -3.50 -8.34 -21.30
C PRO A 193 -4.27 -7.00 -21.34
N PHE A 194 -3.66 -5.87 -20.95
CA PHE A 194 -4.36 -4.58 -20.93
C PHE A 194 -4.60 -4.07 -22.36
N HIS A 195 -5.86 -3.88 -22.74
CA HIS A 195 -6.25 -3.44 -24.08
C HIS A 195 -6.64 -1.96 -24.08
N ILE A 196 -6.13 -1.23 -25.06
CA ILE A 196 -6.43 0.17 -25.31
C ILE A 196 -7.12 0.31 -26.66
N TYR A 197 -7.93 1.36 -26.80
CA TYR A 197 -8.79 1.59 -27.94
C TYR A 197 -8.70 3.06 -28.38
N ASP A 198 -9.00 3.31 -29.66
CA ASP A 198 -9.26 4.64 -30.18
C ASP A 198 -10.68 5.12 -29.80
N GLU A 199 -11.03 6.32 -30.22
CA GLU A 199 -12.35 6.94 -29.98
C GLU A 199 -13.50 6.17 -30.66
N ASN A 200 -13.21 5.40 -31.71
CA ASN A 200 -14.17 4.58 -32.42
C ASN A 200 -14.29 3.15 -31.84
N GLY A 201 -13.57 2.87 -30.76
CA GLY A 201 -13.57 1.56 -30.11
C GLY A 201 -12.78 0.48 -30.83
N ARG A 202 -11.91 0.85 -31.78
CA ARG A 202 -10.95 -0.05 -32.45
C ARG A 202 -9.75 -0.26 -31.54
N LYS A 203 -9.32 -1.51 -31.42
CA LYS A 203 -8.14 -1.85 -30.61
C LYS A 203 -6.88 -1.28 -31.25
N ILE A 204 -6.06 -0.65 -30.43
CA ILE A 204 -4.77 -0.08 -30.82
C ILE A 204 -3.63 -0.76 -30.09
N VAL A 205 -2.44 -0.73 -30.70
CA VAL A 205 -1.25 -1.43 -30.20
C VAL A 205 -0.29 -0.41 -29.59
N LEU A 206 -0.01 -0.58 -28.31
CA LEU A 206 0.83 0.34 -27.54
C LEU A 206 2.26 0.43 -28.11
N SER A 207 2.84 -0.70 -28.56
CA SER A 207 4.19 -0.73 -29.12
C SER A 207 4.33 0.14 -30.36
N ASP A 208 3.29 0.26 -31.19
CA ASP A 208 3.33 1.07 -32.40
C ASP A 208 3.47 2.56 -32.06
N TRP A 209 2.68 3.03 -31.10
CA TRP A 209 2.83 4.38 -30.58
C TRP A 209 4.18 4.61 -29.91
N LEU A 210 4.66 3.66 -29.08
CA LEU A 210 5.97 3.78 -28.44
C LEU A 210 7.13 3.88 -29.45
N ARG A 211 6.99 3.35 -30.68
CA ARG A 211 7.98 3.50 -31.75
C ARG A 211 8.04 4.92 -32.33
N THR A 212 6.95 5.68 -32.19
CA THR A 212 6.89 7.07 -32.72
C THR A 212 7.41 8.09 -31.71
N ILE A 213 7.52 7.76 -30.41
CA ILE A 213 8.01 8.70 -29.40
C ILE A 213 9.54 8.72 -29.35
N GLY A 214 10.09 9.93 -29.22
CA GLY A 214 11.53 10.13 -29.07
C GLY A 214 12.03 9.89 -27.65
N ASN A 215 13.06 10.65 -27.27
CA ASN A 215 13.66 10.55 -25.92
C ASN A 215 12.93 11.40 -24.86
N THR A 216 12.03 12.29 -25.27
CA THR A 216 11.21 13.10 -24.36
C THR A 216 9.98 12.32 -23.88
N ALA A 217 9.43 12.73 -22.74
CA ALA A 217 8.17 12.17 -22.30
C ALA A 217 7.03 12.58 -23.25
N ALA A 218 6.14 11.63 -23.53
CA ALA A 218 5.01 11.81 -24.43
C ALA A 218 3.71 11.36 -23.78
N GLN A 219 2.60 11.91 -24.25
CA GLN A 219 1.27 11.54 -23.80
C GLN A 219 0.36 11.21 -24.97
N TRP A 220 -0.59 10.31 -24.73
CA TRP A 220 -1.54 9.85 -25.73
C TRP A 220 -2.93 9.68 -25.11
N LYS A 221 -3.93 10.35 -25.67
CA LYS A 221 -5.33 10.14 -25.28
C LYS A 221 -5.81 8.83 -25.90
N VAL A 222 -6.26 7.94 -25.08
CA VAL A 222 -6.75 6.62 -25.49
C VAL A 222 -8.02 6.27 -24.70
N TYR A 223 -8.65 5.17 -25.04
CA TYR A 223 -9.82 4.68 -24.35
C TYR A 223 -9.58 3.26 -23.83
N ILE A 224 -10.24 2.93 -22.75
CA ILE A 224 -10.37 1.57 -22.22
C ILE A 224 -11.84 1.17 -22.24
N LYS A 225 -12.11 -0.13 -22.32
CA LYS A 225 -13.48 -0.64 -22.14
C LYS A 225 -13.68 -1.03 -20.69
N ASN A 226 -14.70 -0.44 -20.06
CA ASN A 226 -15.09 -0.81 -18.70
C ASN A 226 -15.79 -2.19 -18.67
N SER A 227 -16.21 -2.63 -17.49
CA SER A 227 -16.90 -3.91 -17.31
C SER A 227 -18.21 -4.02 -18.12
N GLU A 228 -18.84 -2.88 -18.43
CA GLU A 228 -20.03 -2.78 -19.30
C GLU A 228 -19.67 -2.63 -20.78
N LYS A 229 -18.42 -2.77 -21.17
CA LYS A 229 -17.87 -2.56 -22.53
C LYS A 229 -18.00 -1.13 -23.08
N LYS A 230 -18.33 -0.14 -22.22
CA LYS A 230 -18.36 1.27 -22.60
C LYS A 230 -16.94 1.82 -22.68
N LEU A 231 -16.72 2.74 -23.64
CA LEU A 231 -15.45 3.44 -23.79
C LEU A 231 -15.29 4.51 -22.68
N VAL A 232 -14.19 4.43 -21.96
CA VAL A 232 -13.82 5.38 -20.92
C VAL A 232 -12.52 6.06 -21.36
N PRO A 233 -12.50 7.39 -21.50
CA PRO A 233 -11.32 8.14 -21.87
C PRO A 233 -10.27 8.08 -20.76
N VAL A 234 -9.04 7.83 -21.12
CA VAL A 234 -7.87 7.83 -20.24
C VAL A 234 -6.66 8.34 -21.04
N ARG A 235 -5.56 8.54 -20.36
CA ARG A 235 -4.33 9.02 -20.97
C ARG A 235 -3.17 8.08 -20.63
N ILE A 236 -2.34 7.78 -21.61
CA ILE A 236 -1.06 7.10 -21.38
C ILE A 236 0.03 8.15 -21.41
N CYS A 237 0.91 8.13 -20.41
CA CYS A 237 2.15 8.91 -20.37
C CYS A 237 3.33 7.94 -20.41
N ALA A 238 4.29 8.17 -21.30
CA ALA A 238 5.43 7.30 -21.47
C ALA A 238 6.73 8.09 -21.68
N CYS A 239 7.86 7.51 -21.26
CA CYS A 239 9.20 7.97 -21.61
C CYS A 239 10.11 6.77 -21.87
N LYS A 240 11.08 6.96 -22.74
CA LYS A 240 12.16 5.98 -22.96
C LYS A 240 13.05 5.92 -21.71
N LYS A 241 13.43 4.76 -21.30
CA LYS A 241 14.39 4.54 -20.21
C LYS A 241 15.80 4.93 -20.66
N THR A 242 16.67 5.23 -19.73
CA THR A 242 18.09 5.43 -20.00
C THR A 242 18.74 4.15 -20.52
N GLU A 243 19.85 4.27 -21.23
CA GLU A 243 20.56 3.09 -21.75
C GLU A 243 21.01 2.13 -20.63
N ALA A 244 21.38 2.67 -19.48
CA ALA A 244 21.73 1.87 -18.30
C ALA A 244 20.52 1.07 -17.77
N GLU A 245 19.33 1.70 -17.68
CA GLU A 245 18.09 1.03 -17.27
C GLU A 245 17.64 -0.03 -18.29
N ILE A 246 17.80 0.26 -19.59
CA ILE A 246 17.52 -0.70 -20.67
C ILE A 246 18.45 -1.92 -20.57
N ALA A 247 19.73 -1.71 -20.34
CA ALA A 247 20.69 -2.80 -20.16
C ALA A 247 20.34 -3.68 -18.95
N ALA A 248 20.02 -3.06 -17.82
CA ALA A 248 19.58 -3.76 -16.61
C ALA A 248 18.29 -4.57 -16.85
N GLU A 249 17.32 -4.00 -17.56
CA GLU A 249 16.06 -4.68 -17.88
C GLU A 249 16.28 -5.87 -18.83
N LYS A 250 17.17 -5.77 -19.82
CA LYS A 250 17.54 -6.89 -20.70
C LYS A 250 18.11 -8.08 -19.89
N ILE A 251 18.97 -7.82 -18.91
CA ILE A 251 19.50 -8.86 -18.02
C ILE A 251 18.36 -9.50 -17.22
N ARG A 252 17.44 -8.72 -16.68
CA ARG A 252 16.27 -9.18 -15.94
C ARG A 252 15.35 -10.05 -16.80
N ILE A 253 15.09 -9.64 -18.05
CA ILE A 253 14.28 -10.39 -19.00
C ILE A 253 14.92 -11.75 -19.27
N ARG A 254 16.22 -11.81 -19.59
CA ARG A 254 16.95 -13.07 -19.84
C ARG A 254 16.84 -14.04 -18.63
N LYS A 255 17.07 -13.54 -17.41
CA LYS A 255 16.91 -14.35 -16.18
C LYS A 255 15.48 -14.87 -16.02
N MET A 256 14.48 -14.06 -16.34
CA MET A 256 13.07 -14.46 -16.26
C MET A 256 12.72 -15.51 -17.32
N GLU A 257 13.16 -15.33 -18.55
CA GLU A 257 12.94 -16.28 -19.65
C GLU A 257 13.56 -17.63 -19.35
N SER A 258 14.81 -17.63 -18.85
CA SER A 258 15.50 -18.85 -18.41
C SER A 258 14.73 -19.57 -17.29
N ARG A 259 14.32 -18.82 -16.24
CA ARG A 259 13.57 -19.42 -15.12
C ARG A 259 12.21 -19.96 -15.52
N LYS A 260 11.52 -19.30 -16.47
CA LYS A 260 10.16 -19.67 -16.91
C LYS A 260 10.13 -20.57 -18.13
N GLN A 261 11.31 -20.90 -18.71
CA GLN A 261 11.44 -21.69 -19.94
C GLN A 261 10.55 -21.14 -21.08
N ARG A 262 10.39 -19.80 -21.14
CA ARG A 262 9.51 -19.13 -22.11
C ARG A 262 10.12 -17.81 -22.58
N LYS A 263 10.24 -17.63 -23.90
CA LYS A 263 10.65 -16.37 -24.53
C LYS A 263 9.50 -15.37 -24.57
N LEU A 264 9.81 -14.09 -24.36
CA LEU A 264 8.90 -12.99 -24.61
C LEU A 264 8.85 -12.65 -26.10
N SER A 265 7.71 -12.14 -26.58
CA SER A 265 7.65 -11.59 -27.95
C SER A 265 8.49 -10.32 -28.06
N ASP A 266 9.03 -10.06 -29.27
CA ASP A 266 9.86 -8.88 -29.57
C ASP A 266 9.18 -7.57 -29.21
N ASP A 267 7.88 -7.44 -29.47
CA ASP A 267 7.08 -6.29 -29.03
C ASP A 267 7.05 -6.13 -27.52
N THR A 268 6.95 -7.23 -26.78
CA THR A 268 6.99 -7.17 -25.31
C THR A 268 8.37 -6.73 -24.84
N VAL A 269 9.44 -7.28 -25.42
CA VAL A 269 10.83 -6.88 -25.13
C VAL A 269 11.02 -5.40 -25.45
N PHE A 270 10.54 -4.93 -26.60
CA PHE A 270 10.60 -3.54 -27.01
C PHE A 270 9.91 -2.62 -26.01
N THR A 271 8.69 -2.96 -25.57
CA THR A 271 7.96 -2.14 -24.59
C THR A 271 8.65 -2.04 -23.22
N HIS A 272 9.51 -2.99 -22.87
CA HIS A 272 10.33 -2.92 -21.67
C HIS A 272 11.40 -1.81 -21.68
N ASN A 273 11.72 -1.24 -22.86
CA ASN A 273 12.61 -0.08 -22.97
C ASN A 273 11.94 1.22 -22.52
N TYR A 274 10.64 1.19 -22.26
CA TYR A 274 9.87 2.37 -21.87
C TYR A 274 9.31 2.21 -20.46
N MET A 275 9.17 3.34 -19.78
CA MET A 275 8.31 3.49 -18.63
C MET A 275 7.01 4.13 -19.10
N PHE A 276 5.87 3.52 -18.78
CA PHE A 276 4.56 4.06 -19.14
C PHE A 276 3.52 3.77 -18.09
N VAL A 277 2.62 4.73 -17.92
CA VAL A 277 1.51 4.71 -16.95
C VAL A 277 0.22 5.14 -17.63
N ILE A 278 -0.90 4.71 -17.07
CA ILE A 278 -2.23 5.19 -17.43
C ILE A 278 -2.74 6.12 -16.34
N THR A 279 -3.47 7.17 -16.72
CA THR A 279 -3.98 8.17 -15.78
C THR A 279 -5.32 8.76 -16.25
N SER A 280 -6.14 9.19 -15.28
CA SER A 280 -7.35 9.99 -15.49
C SER A 280 -7.07 11.49 -15.51
N LEU A 281 -5.88 11.93 -15.07
CA LEU A 281 -5.54 13.33 -14.95
C LEU A 281 -5.60 14.07 -16.31
N PRO A 282 -5.99 15.34 -16.33
CA PRO A 282 -6.19 16.10 -17.55
C PRO A 282 -4.88 16.42 -18.30
N SER A 283 -4.98 16.79 -19.58
CA SER A 283 -3.84 16.98 -20.49
C SER A 283 -2.92 18.15 -20.14
N GLU A 284 -3.41 19.09 -19.38
CA GLU A 284 -2.70 20.28 -18.88
C GLU A 284 -1.56 19.90 -17.93
N ILE A 285 -1.65 18.74 -17.30
CA ILE A 285 -0.57 18.16 -16.49
C ILE A 285 0.33 17.37 -17.42
N SER A 286 1.57 17.82 -17.60
CA SER A 286 2.48 17.23 -18.60
C SER A 286 2.84 15.76 -18.29
N ALA A 287 3.28 15.03 -19.33
CA ALA A 287 3.73 13.66 -19.16
C ALA A 287 4.92 13.54 -18.19
N GLU A 288 5.84 14.52 -18.20
CA GLU A 288 6.97 14.60 -17.27
C GLU A 288 6.51 14.72 -15.83
N GLN A 289 5.51 15.57 -15.56
CA GLN A 289 4.94 15.74 -14.23
C GLN A 289 4.31 14.44 -13.74
N ILE A 290 3.52 13.77 -14.58
CA ILE A 290 2.89 12.49 -14.27
C ILE A 290 3.94 11.41 -13.98
N LEU A 291 4.94 11.26 -14.83
CA LEU A 291 5.98 10.25 -14.66
C LEU A 291 6.90 10.54 -13.47
N SER A 292 7.18 11.81 -13.19
CA SER A 292 7.91 12.21 -11.99
C SER A 292 7.14 11.91 -10.72
N CYS A 293 5.83 12.17 -10.71
CA CYS A 293 4.96 11.81 -9.59
C CYS A 293 4.90 10.29 -9.39
N TYR A 294 4.80 9.51 -10.48
CA TYR A 294 4.82 8.06 -10.40
C TYR A 294 6.12 7.51 -9.77
N ARG A 295 7.26 8.14 -10.01
CA ARG A 295 8.54 7.72 -9.42
C ARG A 295 8.51 7.78 -7.89
N LEU A 296 7.71 8.66 -7.28
CA LEU A 296 7.57 8.73 -5.83
C LEU A 296 6.93 7.47 -5.22
N ARG A 297 6.28 6.62 -6.02
CA ARG A 297 5.69 5.36 -5.58
C ARG A 297 6.68 4.47 -4.82
N TRP A 298 7.96 4.51 -5.17
CA TRP A 298 8.97 3.69 -4.49
C TRP A 298 9.07 3.93 -2.98
N GLN A 299 8.54 5.06 -2.48
CA GLN A 299 8.49 5.36 -1.05
C GLN A 299 7.70 4.30 -0.26
N VAL A 300 6.61 3.76 -0.83
CA VAL A 300 5.85 2.70 -0.16
C VAL A 300 6.65 1.39 -0.06
N GLU A 301 7.50 1.10 -1.03
CA GLU A 301 8.41 -0.06 -0.97
C GLU A 301 9.44 0.09 0.17
N LEU A 302 9.93 1.32 0.40
CA LEU A 302 10.81 1.61 1.54
C LEU A 302 10.10 1.43 2.88
N VAL A 303 8.82 1.78 2.97
CA VAL A 303 8.01 1.51 4.16
C VAL A 303 7.99 0.02 4.44
N PHE A 304 7.65 -0.82 3.45
CA PHE A 304 7.66 -2.27 3.64
C PHE A 304 9.04 -2.82 3.99
N LYS A 305 10.10 -2.31 3.38
CA LYS A 305 11.47 -2.69 3.73
C LYS A 305 11.75 -2.39 5.21
N ARG A 306 11.38 -1.22 5.69
CA ARG A 306 11.53 -0.82 7.10
C ARG A 306 10.67 -1.67 8.03
N LEU A 307 9.39 -1.88 7.71
CA LEU A 307 8.50 -2.71 8.50
C LEU A 307 9.03 -4.16 8.62
N LYS A 308 9.57 -4.71 7.54
CA LYS A 308 10.15 -6.06 7.54
C LYS A 308 11.49 -6.14 8.29
N SER A 309 12.39 -5.15 8.09
CA SER A 309 13.73 -5.21 8.68
C SER A 309 13.77 -4.73 10.13
N LEU A 310 12.96 -3.73 10.51
CA LEU A 310 12.99 -3.12 11.85
C LEU A 310 11.92 -3.70 12.78
N LEU A 311 10.74 -4.04 12.25
CA LEU A 311 9.61 -4.52 13.04
C LEU A 311 9.32 -6.02 12.83
N GLY A 312 10.12 -6.71 12.03
CA GLY A 312 9.97 -8.15 11.80
C GLY A 312 8.67 -8.55 11.08
N LEU A 313 8.02 -7.62 10.36
CA LEU A 313 6.73 -7.87 9.68
C LEU A 313 6.77 -9.08 8.72
N GLY A 314 7.95 -9.44 8.22
CA GLY A 314 8.12 -10.60 7.33
C GLY A 314 8.08 -11.95 8.04
N SER A 315 8.14 -11.97 9.36
CA SER A 315 8.23 -13.19 10.19
C SER A 315 7.64 -12.87 11.56
N ILE A 316 6.31 -12.87 11.65
CA ILE A 316 5.61 -12.65 12.94
C ILE A 316 5.79 -13.90 13.79
N PRO A 317 6.12 -13.75 15.11
CA PRO A 317 6.32 -14.87 16.03
C PRO A 317 5.07 -15.72 16.22
#